data_a403b923bfdfb3db5a1a53eda7ba3a53
#
_entry.id   a403b923bfdfb3db5a1a53eda7ba3a53
#
_cell.length_a   1.000
_cell.length_b   1.000
_cell.length_c   1.000
_cell.angle_alpha   90.00
_cell.angle_beta   90.00
_cell.angle_gamma   90.00
#
_symmetry.space_group_name_H-M   'P 1'
#
loop_
_entity.id
_entity.type
_entity.pdbx_description
1 polymer ?
#
loop_
_entity_poly.entity_id
_entity_poly.type
_entity_poly.pdbx_seq_one_letter_code
_entity_poly.pdbx_strand_id
1 'polypeptide(L)'
;MSKITPALAHLINKFCKMYVGQDDRVLLNLVFAENPTQQMLDAAIRVCDIEALGGDKSILLSYLMHDRPNLKFPKYAGPRIKGLITFYRFANMKVLSHLSKIGRGLNEAHIPMFLFKGGAMKVLRAALPRPMGDVDVLVPRERFAEAVRIGEGLGYLHTREDSLHAVDFHTETESAVDVHHSIFDPDRDLSLFHKNLWARATPRRAFGVDFMLPAHEDLFFLVLSNFTKNLREHTSLGGLYYALCDSKFLMFDKADLDWDVVWKDAVNSGRELEVRFAAEFMNAIVPGFIPDMDARLPLTRDTDFFCNQVIFDEEFYLKRQLACQQIRVVELKNHPWRYGKQILKFIILKKLRHRPAFVRWYLRTRLRREE
;
A
#
# COMPACT_ATOMS: atom_id res chain seq x y z
N MET A 1 -1.30 -21.15 -17.46
CA MET A 1 -0.50 -19.92 -17.68
C MET A 1 -1.44 -18.83 -18.11
N SER A 2 -1.55 -17.78 -17.31
CA SER A 2 -2.34 -16.59 -17.61
C SER A 2 -1.93 -16.00 -18.97
N LYS A 3 -2.91 -15.66 -19.80
CA LYS A 3 -2.66 -14.97 -21.09
C LYS A 3 -2.46 -13.48 -20.77
N ILE A 4 -1.22 -13.11 -20.44
CA ILE A 4 -0.86 -11.71 -20.20
C ILE A 4 -0.86 -10.97 -21.54
N THR A 5 -1.42 -9.76 -21.60
CA THR A 5 -1.29 -8.93 -22.81
C THR A 5 0.18 -8.56 -23.05
N PRO A 6 0.60 -8.36 -24.30
CA PRO A 6 1.97 -7.92 -24.59
C PRO A 6 2.36 -6.63 -23.87
N ALA A 7 1.43 -5.69 -23.69
CA ALA A 7 1.66 -4.44 -22.97
C ALA A 7 1.92 -4.68 -21.49
N LEU A 8 1.12 -5.51 -20.84
CA LEU A 8 1.31 -5.87 -19.43
C LEU A 8 2.61 -6.65 -19.21
N ALA A 9 2.91 -7.62 -20.08
CA ALA A 9 4.16 -8.38 -20.05
C ALA A 9 5.39 -7.45 -20.21
N HIS A 10 5.32 -6.51 -21.15
CA HIS A 10 6.38 -5.52 -21.36
C HIS A 10 6.58 -4.65 -20.11
N LEU A 11 5.50 -4.16 -19.52
CA LEU A 11 5.53 -3.35 -18.31
C LEU A 11 6.14 -4.12 -17.13
N ILE A 12 5.66 -5.34 -16.86
CA ILE A 12 6.19 -6.21 -15.80
C ILE A 12 7.69 -6.47 -16.00
N ASN A 13 8.12 -6.82 -17.22
CA ASN A 13 9.53 -7.05 -17.54
C ASN A 13 10.37 -5.79 -17.32
N LYS A 14 9.86 -4.62 -17.70
CA LYS A 14 10.53 -3.34 -17.46
C LYS A 14 10.72 -3.09 -15.97
N PHE A 15 9.67 -3.28 -15.17
CA PHE A 15 9.73 -3.14 -13.72
C PHE A 15 10.70 -4.14 -13.07
N CYS A 16 10.63 -5.41 -13.46
CA CYS A 16 11.54 -6.41 -12.95
C CYS A 16 13.01 -6.06 -13.24
N LYS A 17 13.29 -5.53 -14.43
CA LYS A 17 14.65 -5.09 -14.79
C LYS A 17 15.12 -3.86 -14.03
N MET A 18 14.23 -2.90 -13.79
CA MET A 18 14.57 -1.64 -13.12
C MET A 18 14.75 -1.81 -11.62
N TYR A 19 13.97 -2.68 -11.00
CA TYR A 19 13.79 -2.69 -9.57
C TYR A 19 14.18 -3.98 -8.87
N VAL A 20 14.23 -5.11 -9.58
CA VAL A 20 14.59 -6.40 -8.99
C VAL A 20 15.96 -6.80 -9.51
N GLY A 21 17.01 -6.37 -8.82
CA GLY A 21 18.40 -6.71 -9.10
C GLY A 21 18.69 -8.20 -8.86
N GLN A 22 19.90 -8.62 -9.16
CA GLN A 22 20.32 -10.02 -8.97
C GLN A 22 20.31 -10.41 -7.48
N ASP A 23 20.78 -9.52 -6.62
CA ASP A 23 20.76 -9.68 -5.16
C ASP A 23 19.34 -9.75 -4.60
N ASP A 24 18.41 -8.94 -5.11
CA ASP A 24 16.99 -9.01 -4.75
C ASP A 24 16.37 -10.37 -5.12
N ARG A 25 16.69 -10.89 -6.30
CA ARG A 25 16.20 -12.22 -6.75
C ARG A 25 16.70 -13.34 -5.84
N VAL A 26 17.97 -13.28 -5.44
CA VAL A 26 18.54 -14.29 -4.52
C VAL A 26 17.85 -14.23 -3.16
N LEU A 27 17.59 -13.03 -2.61
CA LEU A 27 16.86 -12.85 -1.36
C LEU A 27 15.40 -13.32 -1.48
N LEU A 28 14.72 -12.93 -2.54
CA LEU A 28 13.33 -13.32 -2.78
C LEU A 28 13.20 -14.83 -2.94
N ASN A 29 14.09 -15.45 -3.71
CA ASN A 29 14.11 -16.92 -3.85
C ASN A 29 14.31 -17.61 -2.50
N LEU A 30 15.16 -17.08 -1.63
CA LEU A 30 15.35 -17.62 -0.29
C LEU A 30 14.10 -17.44 0.60
N VAL A 31 13.52 -16.25 0.62
CA VAL A 31 12.36 -15.92 1.48
C VAL A 31 11.13 -16.71 1.07
N PHE A 32 10.93 -16.92 -0.24
CA PHE A 32 9.77 -17.61 -0.79
C PHE A 32 10.00 -19.10 -1.07
N ALA A 33 11.20 -19.63 -0.83
CA ALA A 33 11.42 -21.06 -0.91
C ALA A 33 10.52 -21.81 0.08
N GLU A 34 9.92 -22.88 -0.37
CA GLU A 34 9.13 -23.78 0.49
C GLU A 34 10.01 -24.37 1.61
N ASN A 35 11.21 -24.81 1.23
CA ASN A 35 12.21 -25.40 2.13
C ASN A 35 13.55 -24.64 2.01
N PRO A 36 13.69 -23.45 2.62
CA PRO A 36 14.92 -22.68 2.54
C PRO A 36 16.05 -23.39 3.28
N THR A 37 17.22 -23.51 2.63
CA THR A 37 18.40 -24.18 3.17
C THR A 37 19.42 -23.18 3.71
N GLN A 38 20.34 -23.67 4.57
CA GLN A 38 21.46 -22.86 5.05
C GLN A 38 22.35 -22.38 3.88
N GLN A 39 22.57 -23.23 2.86
CA GLN A 39 23.34 -22.86 1.68
C GLN A 39 22.71 -21.68 0.90
N MET A 40 21.39 -21.64 0.79
CA MET A 40 20.66 -20.53 0.19
C MET A 40 20.83 -19.24 1.00
N LEU A 41 20.75 -19.32 2.33
CA LEU A 41 21.00 -18.18 3.21
C LEU A 41 22.43 -17.67 3.05
N ASP A 42 23.43 -18.56 3.08
CA ASP A 42 24.84 -18.17 2.94
C ASP A 42 25.11 -17.52 1.57
N ALA A 43 24.47 -17.99 0.51
CA ALA A 43 24.55 -17.39 -0.81
C ALA A 43 23.90 -15.99 -0.83
N ALA A 44 22.72 -15.84 -0.25
CA ALA A 44 22.01 -14.57 -0.19
C ALA A 44 22.78 -13.51 0.61
N ILE A 45 23.31 -13.89 1.76
CA ILE A 45 24.09 -12.97 2.61
C ILE A 45 25.41 -12.55 1.94
N ARG A 46 26.01 -13.39 1.09
CA ARG A 46 27.23 -13.02 0.35
C ARG A 46 27.00 -11.96 -0.73
N VAL A 47 25.84 -11.95 -1.35
CA VAL A 47 25.51 -10.97 -2.40
C VAL A 47 24.86 -9.71 -1.85
N CYS A 48 24.38 -9.74 -0.59
CA CYS A 48 23.79 -8.58 0.05
C CYS A 48 24.84 -7.78 0.81
N ASP A 49 24.91 -6.48 0.53
CA ASP A 49 25.65 -5.57 1.41
C ASP A 49 24.84 -5.36 2.71
N ILE A 50 25.25 -6.10 3.76
CA ILE A 50 24.59 -6.05 5.08
C ILE A 50 24.79 -4.68 5.75
N GLU A 51 25.87 -3.97 5.43
CA GLU A 51 26.14 -2.63 5.99
C GLU A 51 25.28 -1.55 5.31
N ALA A 52 25.02 -1.71 4.01
CA ALA A 52 24.20 -0.81 3.23
C ALA A 52 22.77 -1.31 3.02
N LEU A 53 22.25 -2.21 3.91
CA LEU A 53 20.86 -2.66 3.84
C LEU A 53 19.91 -1.47 3.94
N GLY A 54 19.32 -1.09 2.80
CA GLY A 54 18.20 -0.17 2.74
C GLY A 54 17.00 -0.73 3.48
N GLY A 55 16.07 0.14 3.90
CA GLY A 55 14.85 -0.25 4.63
C GLY A 55 14.11 -1.43 4.01
N ASP A 56 14.11 -1.51 2.69
CA ASP A 56 13.35 -2.48 1.91
C ASP A 56 13.90 -3.92 2.02
N LYS A 57 15.21 -4.11 1.80
CA LYS A 57 15.86 -5.44 1.90
C LYS A 57 15.91 -5.95 3.32
N SER A 58 16.00 -5.03 4.29
CA SER A 58 15.98 -5.37 5.70
C SER A 58 14.67 -6.02 6.14
N ILE A 59 13.55 -5.70 5.48
CA ILE A 59 12.25 -6.33 5.72
C ILE A 59 12.32 -7.83 5.38
N LEU A 60 12.83 -8.18 4.21
CA LEU A 60 12.95 -9.58 3.77
C LEU A 60 13.79 -10.42 4.74
N LEU A 61 14.97 -9.89 5.14
CA LEU A 61 15.86 -10.59 6.07
C LEU A 61 15.28 -10.67 7.49
N SER A 62 14.59 -9.62 7.94
CA SER A 62 13.92 -9.62 9.24
C SER A 62 12.78 -10.62 9.26
N TYR A 63 12.00 -10.68 8.19
CA TYR A 63 10.94 -11.64 8.00
C TYR A 63 11.48 -13.08 7.98
N LEU A 64 12.53 -13.34 7.20
CA LEU A 64 13.19 -14.65 7.13
C LEU A 64 13.72 -15.10 8.50
N MET A 65 14.39 -14.22 9.23
CA MET A 65 14.91 -14.53 10.57
C MET A 65 13.80 -14.87 11.57
N HIS A 66 12.63 -14.25 11.42
CA HIS A 66 11.44 -14.55 12.23
C HIS A 66 10.77 -15.85 11.81
N ASP A 67 10.57 -16.06 10.50
CA ASP A 67 9.83 -17.20 9.93
C ASP A 67 10.64 -18.52 9.95
N ARG A 68 11.97 -18.42 9.92
CA ARG A 68 12.89 -19.55 9.85
C ARG A 68 13.97 -19.50 10.95
N PRO A 69 13.59 -19.67 12.21
CA PRO A 69 14.52 -19.53 13.35
C PRO A 69 15.64 -20.58 13.37
N ASN A 70 15.49 -21.67 12.62
CA ASN A 70 16.50 -22.72 12.47
C ASN A 70 17.66 -22.33 11.54
N LEU A 71 17.51 -21.31 10.70
CA LEU A 71 18.59 -20.80 9.86
C LEU A 71 19.59 -19.99 10.70
N LYS A 72 20.88 -20.29 10.53
CA LYS A 72 21.97 -19.65 11.29
C LYS A 72 22.57 -18.50 10.50
N PHE A 73 22.21 -17.29 10.84
CA PHE A 73 22.82 -16.10 10.24
C PHE A 73 24.28 -15.96 10.66
N PRO A 74 25.19 -15.55 9.74
CA PRO A 74 26.59 -15.31 10.07
C PRO A 74 26.75 -14.31 11.23
N LYS A 75 27.88 -14.42 11.96
CA LYS A 75 28.14 -13.61 13.15
C LYS A 75 28.13 -12.11 12.88
N TYR A 76 28.50 -11.67 11.66
CA TYR A 76 28.48 -10.24 11.27
C TYR A 76 27.08 -9.76 10.86
N ALA A 77 26.22 -10.61 10.29
CA ALA A 77 24.91 -10.24 9.79
C ALA A 77 23.81 -10.40 10.87
N GLY A 78 23.84 -11.48 11.63
CA GLY A 78 22.79 -11.83 12.59
C GLY A 78 22.51 -10.74 13.62
N PRO A 79 23.52 -10.20 14.33
CA PRO A 79 23.31 -9.11 15.30
C PRO A 79 22.71 -7.85 14.67
N ARG A 80 23.15 -7.48 13.46
CA ARG A 80 22.62 -6.30 12.75
C ARG A 80 21.15 -6.46 12.42
N ILE A 81 20.74 -7.61 11.86
CA ILE A 81 19.33 -7.88 11.55
C ILE A 81 18.48 -7.92 12.83
N LYS A 82 19.00 -8.51 13.91
CA LYS A 82 18.33 -8.47 15.24
C LYS A 82 18.17 -7.04 15.75
N GLY A 83 19.19 -6.21 15.56
CA GLY A 83 19.13 -4.78 15.89
C GLY A 83 18.03 -4.05 15.11
N LEU A 84 17.91 -4.30 13.81
CA LEU A 84 16.84 -3.74 12.98
C LEU A 84 15.45 -4.22 13.44
N ILE A 85 15.28 -5.49 13.74
CA ILE A 85 14.02 -6.03 14.29
C ILE A 85 13.65 -5.33 15.59
N THR A 86 14.63 -5.12 16.48
CA THR A 86 14.42 -4.43 17.76
C THR A 86 14.05 -2.97 17.52
N PHE A 87 14.72 -2.29 16.61
CA PHE A 87 14.40 -0.93 16.20
C PHE A 87 12.96 -0.83 15.65
N TYR A 88 12.56 -1.73 14.75
CA TYR A 88 11.19 -1.76 14.21
C TYR A 88 10.14 -1.99 15.30
N ARG A 89 10.42 -2.89 16.24
CA ARG A 89 9.53 -3.13 17.39
C ARG A 89 9.33 -1.86 18.21
N PHE A 90 10.42 -1.16 18.50
CA PHE A 90 10.38 0.10 19.25
C PHE A 90 9.61 1.20 18.50
N ALA A 91 9.90 1.39 17.20
CA ALA A 91 9.19 2.34 16.36
C ALA A 91 7.69 2.02 16.30
N ASN A 92 7.33 0.75 16.10
CA ASN A 92 5.93 0.32 16.11
C ASN A 92 5.23 0.57 17.44
N MET A 93 5.91 0.40 18.58
CA MET A 93 5.34 0.69 19.90
C MET A 93 4.97 2.18 20.03
N LYS A 94 5.78 3.09 19.51
CA LYS A 94 5.47 4.53 19.48
C LYS A 94 4.20 4.79 18.68
N VAL A 95 4.12 4.28 17.43
CA VAL A 95 2.95 4.45 16.56
C VAL A 95 1.70 3.83 17.21
N LEU A 96 1.80 2.64 17.79
CA LEU A 96 0.69 1.99 18.49
C LEU A 96 0.26 2.71 19.78
N SER A 97 1.15 3.46 20.42
CA SER A 97 0.78 4.32 21.54
C SER A 97 -0.12 5.49 21.11
N HIS A 98 0.12 6.05 19.92
CA HIS A 98 -0.76 7.05 19.32
C HIS A 98 -2.13 6.47 18.97
N LEU A 99 -2.16 5.27 18.35
CA LEU A 99 -3.42 4.55 18.12
C LEU A 99 -4.18 4.34 19.44
N SER A 100 -3.49 3.92 20.49
CA SER A 100 -4.12 3.73 21.82
C SER A 100 -4.73 5.01 22.36
N LYS A 101 -4.07 6.16 22.19
CA LYS A 101 -4.56 7.47 22.68
C LYS A 101 -5.77 7.95 21.86
N ILE A 102 -5.65 8.01 20.55
CA ILE A 102 -6.73 8.44 19.65
C ILE A 102 -7.90 7.46 19.73
N GLY A 103 -7.62 6.16 19.66
CA GLY A 103 -8.62 5.10 19.67
C GLY A 103 -9.46 5.07 20.94
N ARG A 104 -8.90 5.39 22.11
CA ARG A 104 -9.70 5.54 23.35
C ARG A 104 -10.69 6.69 23.22
N GLY A 105 -10.26 7.85 22.72
CA GLY A 105 -11.18 8.97 22.50
C GLY A 105 -12.30 8.63 21.52
N LEU A 106 -11.99 7.88 20.45
CA LEU A 106 -13.01 7.41 19.51
C LEU A 106 -13.96 6.39 20.16
N ASN A 107 -13.45 5.45 20.98
CA ASN A 107 -14.28 4.47 21.70
C ASN A 107 -15.19 5.15 22.73
N GLU A 108 -14.69 6.13 23.49
CA GLU A 108 -15.49 6.93 24.45
C GLU A 108 -16.62 7.69 23.75
N ALA A 109 -16.38 8.16 22.54
CA ALA A 109 -17.38 8.79 21.69
C ALA A 109 -18.27 7.79 20.91
N HIS A 110 -18.12 6.48 21.16
CA HIS A 110 -18.82 5.41 20.42
C HIS A 110 -18.65 5.51 18.88
N ILE A 111 -17.48 5.90 18.43
CA ILE A 111 -17.12 5.91 17.00
C ILE A 111 -16.45 4.58 16.67
N PRO A 112 -17.07 3.71 15.85
CA PRO A 112 -16.45 2.46 15.45
C PRO A 112 -15.22 2.73 14.58
N MET A 113 -14.16 1.98 14.84
CA MET A 113 -12.90 2.02 14.07
C MET A 113 -12.70 0.72 13.34
N PHE A 114 -12.27 0.82 12.09
CA PHE A 114 -11.84 -0.31 11.30
C PHE A 114 -10.32 -0.18 11.08
N LEU A 115 -9.55 -1.12 11.63
CA LEU A 115 -8.09 -1.10 11.55
C LEU A 115 -7.63 -1.85 10.31
N PHE A 116 -6.77 -1.26 9.48
CA PHE A 116 -6.32 -1.91 8.26
C PHE A 116 -4.81 -1.75 7.99
N LYS A 117 -4.31 -2.25 6.86
CA LYS A 117 -2.89 -2.24 6.49
C LYS A 117 -1.96 -2.76 7.61
N GLY A 118 -0.89 -2.01 7.94
CA GLY A 118 0.13 -2.37 8.93
C GLY A 118 -0.42 -2.62 10.32
N GLY A 119 -1.38 -1.82 10.75
CA GLY A 119 -2.04 -1.95 12.05
C GLY A 119 -2.76 -3.29 12.20
N ALA A 120 -3.56 -3.67 11.20
CA ALA A 120 -4.26 -4.96 11.17
C ALA A 120 -3.29 -6.15 11.18
N MET A 121 -2.21 -6.07 10.39
CA MET A 121 -1.17 -7.11 10.36
C MET A 121 -0.51 -7.30 11.73
N LYS A 122 -0.32 -6.21 12.49
CA LYS A 122 0.23 -6.28 13.85
C LYS A 122 -0.72 -6.90 14.86
N VAL A 123 -2.01 -6.74 14.68
CA VAL A 123 -3.03 -7.42 15.52
C VAL A 123 -3.06 -8.91 15.22
N LEU A 124 -3.01 -9.29 13.96
CA LEU A 124 -2.98 -10.69 13.53
C LEU A 124 -1.72 -11.39 14.05
N ARG A 125 -0.56 -10.71 13.97
CA ARG A 125 0.72 -11.24 14.47
C ARG A 125 1.57 -10.17 15.13
N ALA A 126 1.47 -10.05 16.45
CA ALA A 126 2.24 -9.07 17.23
C ALA A 126 3.77 -9.21 17.06
N ALA A 127 4.26 -10.44 16.89
CA ALA A 127 5.68 -10.74 16.75
C ALA A 127 6.25 -10.41 15.35
N LEU A 128 5.41 -10.19 14.34
CA LEU A 128 5.86 -9.94 12.97
C LEU A 128 6.82 -8.74 12.92
N PRO A 129 8.04 -8.87 12.38
CA PRO A 129 9.02 -7.80 12.29
C PRO A 129 8.75 -6.85 11.12
N ARG A 130 7.53 -6.36 11.02
CA ARG A 130 7.05 -5.44 10.00
C ARG A 130 7.13 -4.01 10.52
N PRO A 131 7.97 -3.14 9.93
CA PRO A 131 7.98 -1.74 10.32
C PRO A 131 6.69 -1.03 9.88
N MET A 132 6.29 -0.04 10.65
CA MET A 132 5.17 0.86 10.37
C MET A 132 5.63 2.30 10.58
N GLY A 133 5.22 3.20 9.68
CA GLY A 133 5.42 4.65 9.85
C GLY A 133 4.23 5.31 10.53
N ASP A 134 3.05 4.75 10.34
CA ASP A 134 1.75 5.22 10.78
C ASP A 134 0.81 4.05 11.05
N VAL A 135 -0.40 4.35 11.52
CA VAL A 135 -1.50 3.40 11.61
C VAL A 135 -2.71 3.97 10.89
N ASP A 136 -3.24 3.20 9.95
CA ASP A 136 -4.43 3.58 9.23
C ASP A 136 -5.69 3.05 9.92
N VAL A 137 -6.65 3.94 10.20
CA VAL A 137 -7.97 3.60 10.71
C VAL A 137 -9.07 4.18 9.83
N LEU A 138 -10.11 3.40 9.53
CA LEU A 138 -11.30 3.87 8.83
C LEU A 138 -12.41 4.09 9.87
N VAL A 139 -13.09 5.23 9.78
CA VAL A 139 -14.28 5.55 10.55
C VAL A 139 -15.46 5.79 9.61
N PRO A 140 -16.72 5.63 10.08
CA PRO A 140 -17.89 5.98 9.28
C PRO A 140 -17.82 7.43 8.80
N ARG A 141 -18.18 7.66 7.54
CA ARG A 141 -18.05 8.98 6.90
C ARG A 141 -18.80 10.08 7.66
N GLU A 142 -19.96 9.76 8.16
CA GLU A 142 -20.82 10.67 8.96
C GLU A 142 -20.22 11.04 10.32
N ARG A 143 -19.32 10.22 10.84
CA ARG A 143 -18.62 10.44 12.11
C ARG A 143 -17.21 11.01 11.93
N PHE A 144 -16.74 11.17 10.68
CA PHE A 144 -15.36 11.58 10.39
C PHE A 144 -15.02 12.95 10.96
N ALA A 145 -15.89 13.96 10.79
CA ALA A 145 -15.65 15.30 11.35
C ALA A 145 -15.55 15.32 12.87
N GLU A 146 -16.26 14.43 13.54
CA GLU A 146 -16.19 14.26 15.00
C GLU A 146 -14.88 13.56 15.40
N ALA A 147 -14.47 12.52 14.67
CA ALA A 147 -13.18 11.85 14.86
C ALA A 147 -12.01 12.84 14.74
N VAL A 148 -12.07 13.73 13.75
CA VAL A 148 -11.05 14.81 13.60
C VAL A 148 -11.00 15.72 14.82
N ARG A 149 -12.15 16.21 15.30
CA ARG A 149 -12.20 17.06 16.51
C ARG A 149 -11.67 16.37 17.75
N ILE A 150 -11.88 15.07 17.89
CA ILE A 150 -11.32 14.28 19.00
C ILE A 150 -9.79 14.27 18.91
N GLY A 151 -9.21 14.02 17.74
CA GLY A 151 -7.76 14.06 17.55
C GLY A 151 -7.17 15.44 17.87
N GLU A 152 -7.80 16.53 17.39
CA GLU A 152 -7.43 17.91 17.71
C GLU A 152 -7.49 18.18 19.23
N GLY A 153 -8.56 17.75 19.88
CA GLY A 153 -8.74 17.88 21.33
C GLY A 153 -7.70 17.10 22.17
N LEU A 154 -7.12 16.05 21.61
CA LEU A 154 -6.01 15.30 22.20
C LEU A 154 -4.63 15.92 21.95
N GLY A 155 -4.58 17.07 21.23
CA GLY A 155 -3.36 17.81 20.94
C GLY A 155 -2.60 17.33 19.71
N TYR A 156 -3.22 16.54 18.82
CA TYR A 156 -2.62 16.21 17.54
C TYR A 156 -2.78 17.34 16.55
N LEU A 157 -1.74 17.57 15.78
CA LEU A 157 -1.75 18.40 14.59
C LEU A 157 -2.25 17.58 13.41
N HIS A 158 -2.80 18.24 12.42
CA HIS A 158 -3.16 17.57 11.17
C HIS A 158 -3.03 18.51 9.97
N THR A 159 -2.73 17.92 8.82
CA THR A 159 -2.76 18.62 7.53
C THR A 159 -3.99 18.15 6.75
N ARG A 160 -4.93 19.07 6.49
CA ARG A 160 -6.11 18.79 5.65
C ARG A 160 -5.81 18.86 4.15
N GLU A 161 -4.58 19.25 3.78
CA GLU A 161 -4.34 19.77 2.43
C GLU A 161 -4.06 18.70 1.38
N ASP A 162 -3.72 17.47 1.74
CA ASP A 162 -3.18 16.50 0.80
C ASP A 162 -4.05 15.27 0.50
N SER A 163 -5.08 14.98 1.29
CA SER A 163 -5.94 13.82 1.06
C SER A 163 -7.43 14.17 1.15
N LEU A 164 -8.18 13.78 0.10
CA LEU A 164 -9.65 13.96 0.07
C LEU A 164 -10.40 12.90 0.90
N HIS A 165 -9.71 11.87 1.40
CA HIS A 165 -10.32 10.71 2.03
C HIS A 165 -9.79 10.40 3.43
N ALA A 166 -8.75 11.11 3.88
CA ALA A 166 -8.10 10.89 5.17
C ALA A 166 -7.55 12.18 5.77
N VAL A 167 -7.26 12.14 7.06
CA VAL A 167 -6.50 13.15 7.81
C VAL A 167 -5.34 12.46 8.49
N ASP A 168 -4.12 12.89 8.21
CA ASP A 168 -2.91 12.45 8.91
C ASP A 168 -2.78 13.24 10.22
N PHE A 169 -2.92 12.56 11.33
CA PHE A 169 -2.59 13.08 12.65
C PHE A 169 -1.13 12.88 12.94
N HIS A 170 -0.47 13.96 13.32
CA HIS A 170 0.95 13.95 13.68
C HIS A 170 1.21 14.77 14.96
N THR A 171 2.35 14.50 15.57
CA THR A 171 2.95 15.38 16.58
C THR A 171 3.89 16.36 15.86
N GLU A 172 4.57 17.22 16.59
CA GLU A 172 5.58 18.12 16.01
C GLU A 172 6.74 17.36 15.31
N THR A 173 6.99 16.12 15.69
CA THR A 173 8.18 15.37 15.30
C THR A 173 7.90 14.10 14.52
N GLU A 174 6.68 13.56 14.53
CA GLU A 174 6.39 12.25 13.92
C GLU A 174 4.93 12.12 13.48
N SER A 175 4.71 11.36 12.41
CA SER A 175 3.39 10.88 11.99
C SER A 175 2.86 9.88 13.01
N ALA A 176 1.54 9.81 13.18
CA ALA A 176 0.92 9.02 14.22
C ALA A 176 -0.19 8.10 13.70
N VAL A 177 -1.32 8.66 13.26
CA VAL A 177 -2.50 7.90 12.85
C VAL A 177 -3.16 8.58 11.66
N ASP A 178 -3.35 7.82 10.60
CA ASP A 178 -4.16 8.23 9.45
C ASP A 178 -5.62 7.85 9.69
N VAL A 179 -6.47 8.83 9.91
CA VAL A 179 -7.91 8.63 10.05
C VAL A 179 -8.59 8.83 8.71
N HIS A 180 -9.16 7.77 8.19
CA HIS A 180 -9.84 7.72 6.91
C HIS A 180 -11.35 7.72 7.06
N HIS A 181 -12.08 8.34 6.12
CA HIS A 181 -13.50 8.10 5.91
C HIS A 181 -13.76 7.29 4.64
N SER A 182 -12.73 7.07 3.84
CA SER A 182 -12.74 6.18 2.69
C SER A 182 -11.36 5.56 2.52
N ILE A 183 -11.28 4.30 2.13
CA ILE A 183 -10.01 3.60 1.89
C ILE A 183 -9.32 4.11 0.62
N PHE A 184 -10.09 4.54 -0.36
CA PHE A 184 -9.59 5.09 -1.62
C PHE A 184 -10.10 6.51 -1.84
N ASP A 185 -9.43 7.22 -2.75
CA ASP A 185 -9.92 8.52 -3.20
C ASP A 185 -11.35 8.40 -3.74
N PRO A 186 -12.21 9.39 -3.46
CA PRO A 186 -13.63 9.36 -3.84
C PRO A 186 -13.81 9.70 -5.33
N ASP A 187 -13.12 8.97 -6.21
CA ASP A 187 -13.26 9.05 -7.65
C ASP A 187 -14.52 8.33 -8.17
N ARG A 188 -15.16 7.55 -7.30
CA ARG A 188 -16.39 6.79 -7.56
C ARG A 188 -17.19 6.52 -6.28
N ASP A 189 -18.38 5.96 -6.42
CA ASP A 189 -19.14 5.46 -5.28
C ASP A 189 -18.55 4.16 -4.73
N LEU A 190 -18.08 4.23 -3.49
CA LEU A 190 -17.49 3.11 -2.74
C LEU A 190 -18.40 2.59 -1.64
N SER A 191 -19.67 3.03 -1.58
CA SER A 191 -20.59 2.69 -0.49
C SER A 191 -20.81 1.19 -0.34
N LEU A 192 -21.01 0.47 -1.45
CA LEU A 192 -21.17 -0.99 -1.46
C LEU A 192 -19.87 -1.69 -0.99
N PHE A 193 -18.73 -1.25 -1.46
CA PHE A 193 -17.43 -1.79 -1.06
C PHE A 193 -17.20 -1.62 0.47
N HIS A 194 -17.37 -0.42 1.00
CA HIS A 194 -17.25 -0.17 2.43
C HIS A 194 -18.27 -0.96 3.25
N LYS A 195 -19.53 -1.04 2.81
CA LYS A 195 -20.55 -1.86 3.47
C LYS A 195 -20.13 -3.32 3.59
N ASN A 196 -19.57 -3.88 2.53
CA ASN A 196 -19.09 -5.27 2.52
C ASN A 196 -17.91 -5.48 3.46
N LEU A 197 -16.95 -4.54 3.47
CA LEU A 197 -15.81 -4.57 4.42
C LEU A 197 -16.29 -4.58 5.87
N TRP A 198 -17.17 -3.66 6.25
CA TRP A 198 -17.70 -3.60 7.60
C TRP A 198 -18.50 -4.85 7.98
N ALA A 199 -19.25 -5.44 7.03
CA ALA A 199 -20.04 -6.64 7.26
C ALA A 199 -19.20 -7.90 7.51
N ARG A 200 -18.00 -8.00 6.92
CA ARG A 200 -17.07 -9.13 7.11
C ARG A 200 -16.12 -8.94 8.29
N ALA A 201 -15.99 -7.71 8.79
CA ALA A 201 -15.07 -7.39 9.85
C ALA A 201 -15.48 -8.03 11.18
N THR A 202 -14.49 -8.40 11.98
CA THR A 202 -14.71 -8.98 13.30
C THR A 202 -14.26 -8.04 14.42
N PRO A 203 -15.01 -7.91 15.52
CA PRO A 203 -14.60 -7.08 16.64
C PRO A 203 -13.35 -7.68 17.32
N ARG A 204 -12.41 -6.82 17.65
CA ARG A 204 -11.17 -7.17 18.36
C ARG A 204 -10.82 -6.07 19.35
N ARG A 205 -10.09 -6.47 20.40
CA ARG A 205 -9.49 -5.55 21.37
C ARG A 205 -7.98 -5.79 21.40
N ALA A 206 -7.22 -4.76 21.14
CA ALA A 206 -5.77 -4.74 21.34
C ALA A 206 -5.29 -3.32 21.61
N PHE A 207 -4.11 -3.18 22.17
CA PHE A 207 -3.50 -1.88 22.50
C PHE A 207 -4.40 -0.98 23.38
N GLY A 208 -5.31 -1.60 24.14
CA GLY A 208 -6.24 -0.91 25.04
C GLY A 208 -7.45 -0.25 24.36
N VAL A 209 -7.71 -0.58 23.08
CA VAL A 209 -8.83 -0.06 22.28
C VAL A 209 -9.60 -1.17 21.57
N ASP A 210 -10.88 -0.90 21.30
CA ASP A 210 -11.77 -1.78 20.55
C ASP A 210 -11.86 -1.30 19.09
N PHE A 211 -11.79 -2.23 18.15
CA PHE A 211 -11.87 -1.94 16.70
C PHE A 211 -12.41 -3.15 15.93
N MET A 212 -12.76 -2.91 14.69
CA MET A 212 -13.12 -3.94 13.72
C MET A 212 -11.87 -4.33 12.93
N LEU A 213 -11.61 -5.65 12.84
CA LEU A 213 -10.51 -6.21 12.08
C LEU A 213 -11.04 -6.78 10.76
N PRO A 214 -10.45 -6.44 9.59
CA PRO A 214 -10.84 -6.98 8.29
C PRO A 214 -10.72 -8.51 8.22
N ALA A 215 -11.50 -9.13 7.35
CA ALA A 215 -11.24 -10.49 6.92
C ALA A 215 -9.87 -10.58 6.20
N HIS A 216 -9.29 -11.78 6.13
CA HIS A 216 -7.98 -11.98 5.47
C HIS A 216 -8.06 -11.63 3.98
N GLU A 217 -9.18 -11.93 3.34
CA GLU A 217 -9.47 -11.59 1.94
C GLU A 217 -9.45 -10.08 1.69
N ASP A 218 -10.09 -9.32 2.60
CA ASP A 218 -10.09 -7.86 2.54
C ASP A 218 -8.67 -7.30 2.68
N LEU A 219 -7.91 -7.84 3.63
CA LEU A 219 -6.51 -7.42 3.82
C LEU A 219 -5.66 -7.75 2.60
N PHE A 220 -5.87 -8.93 2.00
CA PHE A 220 -5.13 -9.33 0.81
C PHE A 220 -5.44 -8.40 -0.38
N PHE A 221 -6.72 -8.12 -0.61
CA PHE A 221 -7.14 -7.13 -1.60
C PHE A 221 -6.49 -5.76 -1.36
N LEU A 222 -6.48 -5.30 -0.10
CA LEU A 222 -5.87 -4.02 0.28
C LEU A 222 -4.35 -4.01 0.08
N VAL A 223 -3.66 -5.13 0.32
CA VAL A 223 -2.22 -5.26 0.04
C VAL A 223 -1.94 -5.08 -1.45
N LEU A 224 -2.69 -5.77 -2.33
CA LEU A 224 -2.52 -5.66 -3.78
C LEU A 224 -2.81 -4.25 -4.30
N SER A 225 -3.92 -3.66 -3.85
CA SER A 225 -4.32 -2.31 -4.25
C SER A 225 -3.33 -1.25 -3.78
N ASN A 226 -2.87 -1.35 -2.53
CA ASN A 226 -1.93 -0.41 -1.96
C ASN A 226 -0.53 -0.53 -2.59
N PHE A 227 -0.10 -1.74 -2.96
CA PHE A 227 1.15 -1.93 -3.68
C PHE A 227 1.15 -1.14 -4.99
N THR A 228 0.11 -1.26 -5.81
CA THR A 228 0.02 -0.54 -7.08
C THR A 228 -0.09 0.97 -6.86
N LYS A 229 -0.83 1.42 -5.84
CA LYS A 229 -0.89 2.83 -5.44
C LYS A 229 0.51 3.36 -5.11
N ASN A 230 1.24 2.69 -4.22
CA ASN A 230 2.59 3.10 -3.81
C ASN A 230 3.57 3.10 -4.98
N LEU A 231 3.49 2.12 -5.87
CA LEU A 231 4.31 2.06 -7.06
C LEU A 231 4.07 3.25 -7.99
N ARG A 232 2.81 3.71 -8.10
CA ARG A 232 2.44 4.91 -8.86
C ARG A 232 2.87 6.21 -8.20
N GLU A 233 2.88 6.26 -6.87
CA GLU A 233 3.14 7.48 -6.10
C GLU A 233 4.62 7.67 -5.74
N HIS A 234 5.35 6.62 -5.43
CA HIS A 234 6.64 6.74 -4.77
C HIS A 234 7.85 6.28 -5.58
N THR A 235 7.67 5.67 -6.73
CA THR A 235 8.79 5.15 -7.55
C THR A 235 9.83 4.30 -6.78
N SER A 236 9.49 3.84 -5.56
CA SER A 236 10.33 2.99 -4.73
C SER A 236 9.73 1.60 -4.57
N LEU A 237 10.60 0.60 -4.47
CA LEU A 237 10.19 -0.79 -4.26
C LEU A 237 9.82 -1.14 -2.82
N GLY A 238 9.93 -0.21 -1.88
CA GLY A 238 9.55 -0.47 -0.49
C GLY A 238 8.18 -1.09 -0.37
N GLY A 239 7.22 -0.58 -1.15
CA GLY A 239 5.90 -1.16 -1.27
C GLY A 239 5.86 -2.60 -1.73
N LEU A 240 6.76 -3.05 -2.63
CA LEU A 240 6.80 -4.41 -3.13
C LEU A 240 7.17 -5.43 -2.04
N TYR A 241 8.24 -5.17 -1.31
CA TYR A 241 8.69 -6.11 -0.27
C TYR A 241 7.70 -6.22 0.88
N TYR A 242 7.07 -5.12 1.26
CA TYR A 242 5.93 -5.15 2.19
C TYR A 242 4.78 -5.98 1.63
N ALA A 243 4.38 -5.73 0.39
CA ALA A 243 3.26 -6.43 -0.21
C ALA A 243 3.53 -7.94 -0.34
N LEU A 244 4.74 -8.34 -0.76
CA LEU A 244 5.13 -9.74 -0.84
C LEU A 244 5.15 -10.42 0.54
N CYS A 245 5.74 -9.79 1.56
CA CYS A 245 5.78 -10.34 2.92
C CYS A 245 4.40 -10.42 3.55
N ASP A 246 3.59 -9.36 3.42
CA ASP A 246 2.23 -9.31 3.94
C ASP A 246 1.34 -10.35 3.24
N SER A 247 1.45 -10.50 1.91
CA SER A 247 0.72 -11.51 1.15
C SER A 247 1.10 -12.94 1.57
N LYS A 248 2.41 -13.22 1.67
CA LYS A 248 2.89 -14.53 2.15
C LYS A 248 2.32 -14.86 3.53
N PHE A 249 2.33 -13.87 4.42
CA PHE A 249 1.82 -14.01 5.77
C PHE A 249 0.32 -14.32 5.78
N LEU A 250 -0.50 -13.58 5.03
CA LEU A 250 -1.95 -13.77 4.96
C LEU A 250 -2.30 -15.15 4.37
N MET A 251 -1.56 -15.61 3.36
CA MET A 251 -1.73 -16.94 2.77
C MET A 251 -1.32 -18.05 3.73
N PHE A 252 -0.29 -17.83 4.56
CA PHE A 252 0.17 -18.82 5.54
C PHE A 252 -0.80 -18.96 6.72
N ASP A 253 -1.39 -17.84 7.19
CA ASP A 253 -2.34 -17.86 8.30
C ASP A 253 -3.70 -18.44 7.90
N LYS A 254 -4.05 -18.34 6.62
CA LYS A 254 -5.31 -18.87 6.08
C LYS A 254 -5.04 -19.58 4.75
N ALA A 255 -4.81 -20.90 4.84
CA ALA A 255 -4.52 -21.74 3.67
C ALA A 255 -5.64 -21.68 2.60
N ASP A 256 -6.88 -21.43 3.03
CA ASP A 256 -8.07 -21.42 2.17
C ASP A 256 -8.67 -19.99 2.03
N LEU A 257 -7.86 -19.04 1.52
CA LEU A 257 -8.38 -17.73 1.14
C LEU A 257 -9.47 -17.87 0.09
N ASP A 258 -10.63 -17.24 0.32
CA ASP A 258 -11.67 -17.14 -0.70
C ASP A 258 -11.29 -16.05 -1.72
N TRP A 259 -10.61 -16.50 -2.78
CA TRP A 259 -10.18 -15.63 -3.87
C TRP A 259 -11.34 -14.92 -4.59
N ASP A 260 -12.56 -15.49 -4.56
CA ASP A 260 -13.72 -14.85 -5.16
C ASP A 260 -14.10 -13.57 -4.40
N VAL A 261 -13.88 -13.53 -3.09
CA VAL A 261 -14.05 -12.30 -2.31
C VAL A 261 -13.02 -11.25 -2.71
N VAL A 262 -11.74 -11.63 -2.84
CA VAL A 262 -10.66 -10.72 -3.26
C VAL A 262 -10.97 -10.09 -4.63
N TRP A 263 -11.42 -10.92 -5.58
CA TRP A 263 -11.71 -10.44 -6.94
C TRP A 263 -13.01 -9.61 -6.99
N LYS A 264 -14.03 -9.95 -6.22
CA LYS A 264 -15.25 -9.15 -6.09
C LYS A 264 -14.96 -7.78 -5.48
N ASP A 265 -14.09 -7.70 -4.51
CA ASP A 265 -13.70 -6.42 -3.92
C ASP A 265 -12.93 -5.55 -4.92
N ALA A 266 -12.10 -6.14 -5.77
CA ALA A 266 -11.46 -5.44 -6.87
C ALA A 266 -12.50 -4.81 -7.81
N VAL A 267 -13.54 -5.57 -8.20
CA VAL A 267 -14.63 -5.09 -9.06
C VAL A 267 -15.47 -4.03 -8.34
N ASN A 268 -15.92 -4.29 -7.12
CA ASN A 268 -16.78 -3.37 -6.37
C ASN A 268 -16.09 -2.04 -6.04
N SER A 269 -14.77 -2.04 -5.92
CA SER A 269 -13.97 -0.84 -5.72
C SER A 269 -13.47 -0.22 -7.03
N GLY A 270 -13.66 -0.91 -8.18
CA GLY A 270 -13.14 -0.54 -9.50
C GLY A 270 -11.62 -0.48 -9.55
N ARG A 271 -10.97 -1.39 -8.83
CA ARG A 271 -9.51 -1.53 -8.75
C ARG A 271 -9.03 -2.79 -9.47
N GLU A 272 -9.80 -3.30 -10.42
CA GLU A 272 -9.51 -4.53 -11.14
C GLU A 272 -8.14 -4.50 -11.81
N LEU A 273 -7.80 -3.37 -12.44
CA LEU A 273 -6.55 -3.22 -13.16
C LEU A 273 -5.36 -3.13 -12.22
N GLU A 274 -5.52 -2.40 -11.11
CA GLU A 274 -4.50 -2.27 -10.08
C GLU A 274 -4.20 -3.62 -9.41
N VAL A 275 -5.24 -4.36 -9.05
CA VAL A 275 -5.13 -5.68 -8.41
C VAL A 275 -4.56 -6.68 -9.40
N ARG A 276 -5.03 -6.68 -10.64
CA ARG A 276 -4.51 -7.54 -11.70
C ARG A 276 -3.02 -7.30 -11.94
N PHE A 277 -2.61 -6.05 -12.07
CA PHE A 277 -1.21 -5.69 -12.25
C PHE A 277 -0.35 -6.16 -11.07
N ALA A 278 -0.79 -5.89 -9.83
CA ALA A 278 -0.07 -6.31 -8.62
C ALA A 278 0.14 -7.83 -8.59
N ALA A 279 -0.92 -8.57 -8.84
CA ALA A 279 -0.90 -10.03 -8.82
C ALA A 279 0.02 -10.62 -9.90
N GLU A 280 -0.06 -10.12 -11.13
CA GLU A 280 0.82 -10.57 -12.22
C GLU A 280 2.28 -10.18 -11.98
N PHE A 281 2.52 -9.01 -11.39
CA PHE A 281 3.87 -8.59 -11.06
C PHE A 281 4.48 -9.47 -9.94
N MET A 282 3.69 -9.79 -8.90
CA MET A 282 4.12 -10.73 -7.85
C MET A 282 4.39 -12.13 -8.42
N ASN A 283 3.55 -12.62 -9.33
CA ASN A 283 3.75 -13.90 -10.00
C ASN A 283 4.97 -13.92 -10.94
N ALA A 284 5.36 -12.78 -11.51
CA ALA A 284 6.59 -12.66 -12.29
C ALA A 284 7.86 -12.75 -11.42
N ILE A 285 7.75 -12.39 -10.13
CA ILE A 285 8.85 -12.47 -9.17
C ILE A 285 8.86 -13.83 -8.48
N VAL A 286 7.69 -14.29 -8.03
CA VAL A 286 7.48 -15.58 -7.34
C VAL A 286 6.43 -16.37 -8.13
N PRO A 287 6.84 -17.21 -9.09
CA PRO A 287 5.92 -17.93 -9.95
C PRO A 287 4.89 -18.77 -9.20
N GLY A 288 3.61 -18.61 -9.54
CA GLY A 288 2.51 -19.34 -8.91
C GLY A 288 2.14 -18.88 -7.50
N PHE A 289 2.66 -17.72 -7.08
CA PHE A 289 2.37 -17.17 -5.75
C PHE A 289 0.90 -16.78 -5.58
N ILE A 290 0.31 -16.17 -6.58
CA ILE A 290 -1.12 -15.82 -6.62
C ILE A 290 -1.82 -16.71 -7.65
N PRO A 291 -3.00 -17.30 -7.34
CA PRO A 291 -3.73 -18.14 -8.26
C PRO A 291 -4.13 -17.42 -9.56
N ASP A 292 -4.43 -18.20 -10.59
CA ASP A 292 -4.90 -17.69 -11.86
C ASP A 292 -6.21 -16.91 -11.69
N MET A 293 -6.21 -15.67 -12.19
CA MET A 293 -7.32 -14.74 -12.09
C MET A 293 -8.00 -14.43 -13.45
N ASP A 294 -7.62 -15.12 -14.53
CA ASP A 294 -8.07 -14.82 -15.90
C ASP A 294 -9.59 -14.87 -16.03
N ALA A 295 -10.23 -15.83 -15.38
CA ALA A 295 -11.68 -15.99 -15.45
C ALA A 295 -12.45 -14.87 -14.68
N ARG A 296 -11.82 -14.26 -13.69
CA ARG A 296 -12.46 -13.32 -12.76
C ARG A 296 -12.09 -11.87 -12.99
N LEU A 297 -10.85 -11.63 -13.40
CA LEU A 297 -10.34 -10.31 -13.77
C LEU A 297 -9.74 -10.37 -15.18
N PRO A 298 -10.59 -10.49 -16.23
CA PRO A 298 -10.12 -10.63 -17.60
C PRO A 298 -9.33 -9.39 -18.02
N LEU A 299 -8.28 -9.62 -18.81
CA LEU A 299 -7.52 -8.54 -19.41
C LEU A 299 -8.35 -7.89 -20.52
N THR A 300 -8.56 -6.58 -20.40
CA THR A 300 -9.33 -5.77 -21.35
C THR A 300 -8.44 -4.77 -22.07
N ARG A 301 -9.00 -4.05 -23.06
CA ARG A 301 -8.29 -2.92 -23.72
C ARG A 301 -7.92 -1.82 -22.71
N ASP A 302 -8.64 -1.70 -21.61
CA ASP A 302 -8.32 -0.76 -20.55
C ASP A 302 -7.05 -1.16 -19.80
N THR A 303 -6.66 -2.44 -19.80
CA THR A 303 -5.38 -2.91 -19.28
C THR A 303 -4.20 -2.29 -20.02
N ASP A 304 -4.27 -2.23 -21.36
CA ASP A 304 -3.23 -1.61 -22.17
C ASP A 304 -3.15 -0.09 -21.91
N PHE A 305 -4.31 0.56 -21.74
CA PHE A 305 -4.36 1.97 -21.36
C PHE A 305 -3.75 2.21 -19.99
N PHE A 306 -4.08 1.39 -18.99
CA PHE A 306 -3.50 1.43 -17.65
C PHE A 306 -1.98 1.21 -17.70
N CYS A 307 -1.51 0.19 -18.42
CA CYS A 307 -0.10 -0.09 -18.58
C CYS A 307 0.65 1.10 -19.20
N ASN A 308 0.04 1.77 -20.19
CA ASN A 308 0.62 2.97 -20.79
C ASN A 308 0.61 4.20 -19.88
N GLN A 309 -0.29 4.24 -18.89
CA GLN A 309 -0.28 5.30 -17.86
C GLN A 309 0.75 5.06 -16.76
N VAL A 310 1.09 3.79 -16.50
CA VAL A 310 2.08 3.37 -15.51
C VAL A 310 3.49 3.29 -16.11
N ILE A 311 3.76 3.95 -17.25
CA ILE A 311 5.10 4.00 -17.85
C ILE A 311 6.06 4.82 -16.98
N PHE A 312 7.11 4.15 -16.50
CA PHE A 312 8.17 4.73 -15.68
C PHE A 312 9.32 5.26 -16.53
N ASP A 313 9.25 6.52 -16.88
CA ASP A 313 10.36 7.33 -17.39
C ASP A 313 10.23 8.76 -16.83
N GLU A 314 11.03 9.70 -17.32
CA GLU A 314 10.88 11.14 -16.96
C GLU A 314 9.46 11.67 -17.26
N GLU A 315 8.76 11.10 -18.25
CA GLU A 315 7.37 11.39 -18.53
C GLU A 315 6.43 10.92 -17.40
N PHE A 316 6.72 9.81 -16.73
CA PHE A 316 5.91 9.32 -15.62
C PHE A 316 5.99 10.26 -14.42
N TYR A 317 7.19 10.74 -14.06
CA TYR A 317 7.34 11.71 -12.97
C TYR A 317 6.54 12.99 -13.24
N LEU A 318 6.48 13.43 -14.50
CA LEU A 318 5.65 14.55 -14.93
C LEU A 318 4.16 14.21 -14.93
N LYS A 319 3.78 13.00 -15.39
CA LYS A 319 2.39 12.50 -15.35
C LYS A 319 1.90 12.33 -13.91
N ARG A 320 2.77 11.90 -13.00
CA ARG A 320 2.48 11.82 -11.57
C ARG A 320 2.24 13.21 -10.95
N GLN A 321 3.11 14.18 -11.22
CA GLN A 321 2.87 15.55 -10.78
C GLN A 321 1.58 16.11 -11.36
N LEU A 322 1.22 15.70 -12.58
CA LEU A 322 -0.05 16.02 -13.22
C LEU A 322 -1.21 15.30 -12.52
N ALA A 323 -1.08 14.03 -12.15
CA ALA A 323 -2.10 13.26 -11.43
C ALA A 323 -2.32 13.80 -10.00
N CYS A 324 -1.25 14.12 -9.26
CA CYS A 324 -1.36 14.79 -7.95
C CYS A 324 -2.01 16.19 -8.08
N GLN A 325 -1.85 16.84 -9.23
CA GLN A 325 -2.52 18.12 -9.51
C GLN A 325 -3.94 17.95 -10.02
N GLN A 326 -4.35 16.77 -10.47
CA GLN A 326 -5.76 16.46 -10.79
C GLN A 326 -6.64 16.55 -9.55
N ILE A 327 -6.16 16.05 -8.42
CA ILE A 327 -6.82 16.19 -7.12
C ILE A 327 -6.97 17.68 -6.81
N ARG A 328 -5.93 18.46 -7.06
CA ARG A 328 -5.94 19.93 -6.89
C ARG A 328 -6.84 20.67 -7.89
N VAL A 329 -7.12 20.10 -9.06
CA VAL A 329 -8.08 20.66 -10.03
C VAL A 329 -9.53 20.46 -9.57
N VAL A 330 -9.85 19.38 -8.88
CA VAL A 330 -11.16 19.20 -8.22
C VAL A 330 -11.31 20.23 -7.11
N GLU A 331 -10.25 20.46 -6.32
CA GLU A 331 -10.22 21.53 -5.30
C GLU A 331 -10.22 22.93 -5.92
N LEU A 332 -9.67 23.12 -7.12
CA LEU A 332 -9.71 24.40 -7.84
C LEU A 332 -11.14 24.88 -8.12
N LYS A 333 -12.09 23.94 -8.29
CA LYS A 333 -13.52 24.28 -8.39
C LYS A 333 -14.05 24.88 -7.09
N ASN A 334 -13.49 24.44 -5.95
CA ASN A 334 -13.92 24.86 -4.63
C ASN A 334 -13.11 26.07 -4.11
N HIS A 335 -11.84 26.20 -4.55
CA HIS A 335 -10.93 27.27 -4.11
C HIS A 335 -10.03 27.79 -5.25
N PRO A 336 -10.60 28.46 -6.27
CA PRO A 336 -9.88 28.81 -7.52
C PRO A 336 -8.63 29.68 -7.32
N TRP A 337 -8.64 30.57 -6.31
CA TRP A 337 -7.54 31.52 -6.10
C TRP A 337 -6.31 30.89 -5.41
N ARG A 338 -6.50 29.87 -4.57
CA ARG A 338 -5.42 29.24 -3.80
C ARG A 338 -4.52 28.37 -4.69
N TYR A 339 -5.10 27.68 -5.65
CA TYR A 339 -4.40 26.73 -6.53
C TYR A 339 -4.11 27.28 -7.92
N GLY A 340 -4.81 28.32 -8.37
CA GLY A 340 -4.62 28.94 -9.69
C GLY A 340 -3.19 29.40 -9.94
N LYS A 341 -2.53 30.00 -8.93
CA LYS A 341 -1.11 30.39 -8.99
C LYS A 341 -0.16 29.20 -9.13
N GLN A 342 -0.44 28.05 -8.48
CA GLN A 342 0.41 26.86 -8.55
C GLN A 342 0.26 26.16 -9.90
N ILE A 343 -0.97 26.08 -10.43
CA ILE A 343 -1.22 25.54 -11.77
C ILE A 343 -0.61 26.44 -12.84
N LEU A 344 -0.75 27.75 -12.70
CA LEU A 344 -0.13 28.70 -13.63
C LEU A 344 1.41 28.60 -13.61
N LYS A 345 2.02 28.49 -12.43
CA LYS A 345 3.45 28.20 -12.27
C LYS A 345 3.86 26.89 -12.96
N PHE A 346 3.07 25.86 -12.81
CA PHE A 346 3.34 24.57 -13.44
C PHE A 346 3.22 24.63 -14.97
N ILE A 347 2.17 25.28 -15.49
CA ILE A 347 1.94 25.46 -16.93
C ILE A 347 3.05 26.32 -17.56
N ILE A 348 3.51 27.35 -16.87
CA ILE A 348 4.51 28.30 -17.40
C ILE A 348 5.94 27.78 -17.22
N LEU A 349 6.27 27.17 -16.09
CA LEU A 349 7.65 26.85 -15.71
C LEU A 349 8.12 25.47 -16.15
N LYS A 350 7.24 24.50 -16.43
CA LYS A 350 7.63 23.15 -16.83
C LYS A 350 7.11 22.73 -18.20
N LYS A 351 7.99 22.94 -19.17
CA LYS A 351 8.08 22.34 -20.51
C LYS A 351 6.78 22.31 -21.34
N LEU A 352 6.63 23.30 -22.17
CA LEU A 352 5.63 23.46 -23.24
C LEU A 352 5.32 22.16 -24.04
N ARG A 353 6.28 21.24 -24.16
CA ARG A 353 6.16 19.97 -24.91
C ARG A 353 5.12 19.00 -24.35
N HIS A 354 4.74 19.11 -23.07
CA HIS A 354 3.78 18.21 -22.40
C HIS A 354 2.34 18.73 -22.36
N ARG A 355 2.09 19.96 -22.83
CA ARG A 355 0.75 20.54 -22.91
C ARG A 355 -0.28 19.69 -23.67
N PRO A 356 0.06 19.07 -24.84
CA PRO A 356 -0.90 18.26 -25.57
C PRO A 356 -1.35 17.00 -24.84
N ALA A 357 -0.46 16.39 -24.03
CA ALA A 357 -0.78 15.19 -23.24
C ALA A 357 -1.72 15.53 -22.07
N PHE A 358 -1.50 16.68 -21.41
CA PHE A 358 -2.38 17.18 -20.34
C PHE A 358 -3.78 17.53 -20.85
N VAL A 359 -3.87 18.28 -21.94
CA VAL A 359 -5.16 18.68 -22.52
C VAL A 359 -5.95 17.46 -23.01
N ARG A 360 -5.29 16.50 -23.68
CA ARG A 360 -5.93 15.26 -24.12
C ARG A 360 -6.43 14.43 -22.94
N TRP A 361 -5.65 14.34 -21.88
CA TRP A 361 -6.05 13.65 -20.69
C TRP A 361 -7.22 14.34 -19.99
N TYR A 362 -7.16 15.67 -19.78
CA TYR A 362 -8.22 16.48 -19.17
C TYR A 362 -9.55 16.36 -19.93
N LEU A 363 -9.51 16.45 -21.24
CA LEU A 363 -10.69 16.31 -22.09
C LEU A 363 -11.28 14.88 -22.01
N ARG A 364 -10.46 13.83 -22.03
CA ARG A 364 -10.91 12.44 -21.90
C ARG A 364 -11.55 12.16 -20.53
N THR A 365 -11.01 12.69 -19.47
CA THR A 365 -11.54 12.49 -18.10
C THR A 365 -12.87 13.22 -17.92
N ARG A 366 -13.09 14.32 -18.63
CA ARG A 366 -14.33 15.10 -18.57
C ARG A 366 -15.43 14.51 -19.44
N LEU A 367 -15.10 14.03 -20.63
CA LEU A 367 -16.05 13.43 -21.57
C LEU A 367 -16.60 12.08 -21.08
N ARG A 368 -15.83 11.32 -20.27
CA ARG A 368 -16.32 10.08 -19.62
C ARG A 368 -17.22 10.30 -18.39
N ARG A 369 -17.40 11.54 -17.92
CA ARG A 369 -18.30 11.87 -16.81
C ARG A 369 -19.68 12.34 -17.27
N GLU A 370 -19.88 12.47 -18.55
CA GLU A 370 -21.15 12.91 -19.17
C GLU A 370 -21.85 11.73 -19.88
N GLU A 371 -21.24 10.53 -19.90
CA GLU A 371 -21.85 9.23 -20.25
C GLU A 371 -22.10 8.40 -18.98
#